data_ccbf37d134a5f5cd8bb7584885afddf1
#
_entry.id   ccbf37d134a5f5cd8bb7584885afddf1
#
_cell.length_a   1.000
_cell.length_b   1.000
_cell.length_c   1.000
_cell.angle_alpha   90.00
_cell.angle_beta   90.00
_cell.angle_gamma   90.00
#
_symmetry.space_group_name_H-M   'P 1'
#
loop_
_entity.id
_entity.type
_entity.pdbx_description
1 polymer ?
#
loop_
_entity_poly.entity_id
_entity_poly.type
_entity_poly.pdbx_seq_one_letter_code
_entity_poly.pdbx_strand_id
1 'polypeptide(L)'
;MRVAFPSLGGTLTFLLLLGGCGFFTQRPEPLPPPKELYQKGEYDLEMGRFDEARINFRRIFERHPESPLAPRARFLMGEAYYREAQFDKGIKEFEAFMSFYPGNPIADLVQYRLAMSYYDQMKPVEQDQGLTQKALEQFKKLAKEYPDSRYATEALGKIEMCRGRLAQKELWVASYYAKQGNLVGARQRIQGLLKDHAGTLVVPEALYLRAEIDVQEGRTEEAVKTFRQLADEYSYTEWGRRATERLPETAQAGTDQIKPEPGVLEGLLNRLLYAR
;
A
#
# COMPACT_ATOMS: atom_id res chain seq x y z
N MET A 1 64.89 32.69 -78.80
CA MET A 1 65.56 32.93 -77.53
C MET A 1 65.15 31.81 -76.53
N ARG A 2 66.08 30.90 -76.24
CA ARG A 2 65.94 29.79 -75.31
C ARG A 2 66.45 30.27 -73.94
N VAL A 3 65.69 30.15 -72.94
CA VAL A 3 66.13 30.35 -71.56
C VAL A 3 66.02 28.99 -70.89
N ALA A 4 67.12 28.48 -70.37
CA ALA A 4 67.24 27.23 -69.63
C ALA A 4 66.91 27.44 -68.14
N PHE A 5 66.19 26.53 -67.55
CA PHE A 5 65.99 26.41 -66.09
C PHE A 5 66.87 25.30 -65.51
N PRO A 6 67.54 25.52 -64.38
CA PRO A 6 68.26 24.45 -63.69
C PRO A 6 67.33 23.69 -62.75
N SER A 7 67.46 22.37 -62.80
CA SER A 7 66.82 21.48 -61.86
C SER A 7 67.52 21.49 -60.49
N LEU A 8 66.80 21.84 -59.44
CA LEU A 8 67.23 21.54 -58.09
C LEU A 8 66.42 20.32 -57.56
N GLY A 9 67.12 19.21 -57.46
CA GLY A 9 66.65 18.03 -56.77
C GLY A 9 66.65 18.24 -55.27
N GLY A 10 65.50 18.36 -54.66
CA GLY A 10 65.30 18.32 -53.22
C GLY A 10 64.68 16.99 -52.79
N THR A 11 65.49 16.15 -52.20
CA THR A 11 65.03 14.89 -51.55
C THR A 11 64.32 15.25 -50.26
N LEU A 12 62.98 15.22 -50.32
CA LEU A 12 62.15 15.40 -49.18
C LEU A 12 62.08 14.08 -48.40
N THR A 13 62.86 14.00 -47.32
CA THR A 13 62.83 12.87 -46.36
C THR A 13 61.57 12.98 -45.51
N PHE A 14 60.58 12.12 -45.81
CA PHE A 14 59.32 11.99 -45.09
C PHE A 14 59.56 11.21 -43.78
N LEU A 15 59.73 11.89 -42.69
CA LEU A 15 59.85 11.28 -41.36
C LEU A 15 58.48 10.84 -40.91
N LEU A 16 58.18 9.51 -41.06
CA LEU A 16 57.02 8.86 -40.48
C LEU A 16 57.14 8.83 -38.95
N LEU A 17 56.55 9.83 -38.28
CA LEU A 17 56.29 9.77 -36.88
C LEU A 17 55.16 8.75 -36.66
N LEU A 18 55.51 7.51 -36.36
CA LEU A 18 54.61 6.50 -35.79
C LEU A 18 54.22 6.95 -34.40
N GLY A 19 53.24 7.84 -34.34
CA GLY A 19 52.54 8.15 -33.10
C GLY A 19 51.80 6.88 -32.64
N GLY A 20 52.44 6.12 -31.77
CA GLY A 20 51.80 5.00 -31.09
C GLY A 20 50.61 5.51 -30.28
N CYS A 21 49.38 5.36 -30.79
CA CYS A 21 48.20 5.39 -29.98
C CYS A 21 48.30 4.27 -28.95
N GLY A 22 48.93 4.57 -27.81
CA GLY A 22 48.79 3.75 -26.63
C GLY A 22 47.32 3.72 -26.25
N PHE A 23 46.58 2.74 -26.75
CA PHE A 23 45.34 2.34 -26.16
C PHE A 23 45.67 1.95 -24.72
N PHE A 24 45.50 2.89 -23.79
CA PHE A 24 45.38 2.60 -22.37
C PHE A 24 44.13 1.73 -22.24
N THR A 25 44.22 0.43 -22.45
CA THR A 25 43.25 -0.52 -21.94
C THR A 25 43.41 -0.46 -20.43
N GLN A 26 42.64 0.46 -19.79
CA GLN A 26 42.43 0.37 -18.34
C GLN A 26 41.91 -1.05 -18.11
N ARG A 27 42.72 -1.89 -17.49
CA ARG A 27 42.26 -3.18 -17.01
C ARG A 27 41.05 -2.86 -16.12
N PRO A 28 39.88 -3.47 -16.35
CA PRO A 28 38.76 -3.25 -15.47
C PRO A 28 39.22 -3.53 -14.05
N GLU A 29 39.01 -2.57 -13.16
CA GLU A 29 39.35 -2.76 -11.75
C GLU A 29 38.71 -4.06 -11.27
N PRO A 30 39.45 -4.91 -10.53
CA PRO A 30 38.88 -6.12 -9.99
C PRO A 30 37.68 -5.75 -9.12
N LEU A 31 36.58 -6.47 -9.33
CA LEU A 31 35.35 -6.23 -8.56
C LEU A 31 35.64 -6.39 -7.07
N PRO A 32 35.27 -5.40 -6.22
CA PRO A 32 35.49 -5.51 -4.79
C PRO A 32 34.82 -6.74 -4.19
N PRO A 33 35.38 -7.34 -3.13
CA PRO A 33 34.80 -8.50 -2.51
C PRO A 33 33.40 -8.19 -1.93
N PRO A 34 32.49 -9.19 -1.82
CA PRO A 34 31.11 -9.01 -1.38
C PRO A 34 30.97 -8.26 -0.05
N LYS A 35 31.91 -8.49 0.88
CA LYS A 35 31.91 -7.82 2.19
C LYS A 35 32.15 -6.30 2.06
N GLU A 36 33.06 -5.88 1.22
CA GLU A 36 33.35 -4.48 0.98
C GLU A 36 32.18 -3.77 0.29
N LEU A 37 31.61 -4.39 -0.75
CA LEU A 37 30.42 -3.90 -1.42
C LEU A 37 29.24 -3.77 -0.44
N TYR A 38 29.09 -4.74 0.44
CA TYR A 38 28.03 -4.74 1.46
C TYR A 38 28.19 -3.57 2.44
N GLN A 39 29.37 -3.41 3.04
CA GLN A 39 29.67 -2.32 3.98
C GLN A 39 29.50 -0.95 3.34
N LYS A 40 29.96 -0.79 2.09
CA LYS A 40 29.77 0.46 1.34
C LYS A 40 28.31 0.73 1.06
N GLY A 41 27.54 -0.30 0.66
CA GLY A 41 26.10 -0.19 0.43
C GLY A 41 25.32 0.18 1.70
N GLU A 42 25.66 -0.41 2.85
CA GLU A 42 25.06 -0.04 4.14
C GLU A 42 25.37 1.42 4.51
N TYR A 43 26.63 1.83 4.38
CA TYR A 43 27.03 3.22 4.62
C TYR A 43 26.28 4.21 3.71
N ASP A 44 26.18 3.91 2.41
CA ASP A 44 25.46 4.74 1.44
C ASP A 44 23.95 4.82 1.78
N LEU A 45 23.36 3.69 2.21
CA LEU A 45 21.97 3.62 2.64
C LEU A 45 21.68 4.48 3.88
N GLU A 46 22.60 4.46 4.87
CA GLU A 46 22.51 5.29 6.08
C GLU A 46 22.65 6.78 5.76
N MET A 47 23.50 7.12 4.81
CA MET A 47 23.70 8.48 4.35
C MET A 47 22.61 8.99 3.39
N GLY A 48 21.58 8.17 3.09
CA GLY A 48 20.51 8.51 2.14
C GLY A 48 20.96 8.53 0.67
N ARG A 49 22.13 7.97 0.37
CA ARG A 49 22.64 7.82 -1.01
C ARG A 49 22.08 6.53 -1.60
N PHE A 50 20.78 6.55 -1.88
CA PHE A 50 20.04 5.34 -2.23
C PHE A 50 20.49 4.71 -3.55
N ASP A 51 20.86 5.50 -4.56
CA ASP A 51 21.33 4.98 -5.84
C ASP A 51 22.66 4.23 -5.70
N GLU A 52 23.63 4.81 -4.99
CA GLU A 52 24.93 4.20 -4.72
C GLU A 52 24.77 2.92 -3.89
N ALA A 53 23.89 2.94 -2.87
CA ALA A 53 23.57 1.76 -2.08
C ALA A 53 23.04 0.63 -2.96
N ARG A 54 22.06 0.92 -3.84
CA ARG A 54 21.48 -0.06 -4.77
C ARG A 54 22.50 -0.63 -5.75
N ILE A 55 23.41 0.19 -6.26
CA ILE A 55 24.49 -0.27 -7.14
C ILE A 55 25.38 -1.28 -6.41
N ASN A 56 25.80 -0.97 -5.19
CA ASN A 56 26.66 -1.84 -4.41
C ASN A 56 25.95 -3.15 -4.03
N PHE A 57 24.70 -3.12 -3.57
CA PHE A 57 23.93 -4.31 -3.23
C PHE A 57 23.66 -5.18 -4.47
N ARG A 58 23.30 -4.58 -5.61
CA ARG A 58 23.07 -5.30 -6.86
C ARG A 58 24.29 -6.09 -7.30
N ARG A 59 25.49 -5.47 -7.24
CA ARG A 59 26.75 -6.15 -7.59
C ARG A 59 26.98 -7.42 -6.77
N ILE A 60 26.51 -7.48 -5.52
CA ILE A 60 26.66 -8.66 -4.67
C ILE A 60 25.86 -9.83 -5.25
N PHE A 61 24.56 -9.71 -5.42
CA PHE A 61 23.75 -10.85 -5.85
C PHE A 61 23.83 -11.15 -7.36
N GLU A 62 24.31 -10.23 -8.18
CA GLU A 62 24.56 -10.48 -9.61
C GLU A 62 25.94 -11.12 -9.88
N ARG A 63 26.95 -10.76 -9.10
CA ARG A 63 28.33 -11.18 -9.34
C ARG A 63 28.85 -12.21 -8.34
N HIS A 64 28.20 -12.31 -7.20
CA HIS A 64 28.54 -13.20 -6.11
C HIS A 64 27.26 -13.87 -5.54
N PRO A 65 26.44 -14.53 -6.40
CA PRO A 65 25.16 -15.11 -5.99
C PRO A 65 25.32 -16.20 -4.90
N GLU A 66 26.50 -16.83 -4.83
CA GLU A 66 26.88 -17.82 -3.80
C GLU A 66 27.21 -17.18 -2.45
N SER A 67 27.37 -15.88 -2.40
CA SER A 67 27.72 -15.18 -1.16
C SER A 67 26.59 -15.29 -0.13
N PRO A 68 26.88 -15.59 1.13
CA PRO A 68 25.90 -15.56 2.21
C PRO A 68 25.29 -14.14 2.43
N LEU A 69 25.92 -13.11 1.87
CA LEU A 69 25.41 -11.73 1.90
C LEU A 69 24.39 -11.45 0.78
N ALA A 70 24.27 -12.29 -0.26
CA ALA A 70 23.41 -12.03 -1.40
C ALA A 70 21.91 -11.87 -1.02
N PRO A 71 21.31 -12.71 -0.15
CA PRO A 71 19.93 -12.49 0.30
C PRO A 71 19.74 -11.15 0.99
N ARG A 72 20.64 -10.83 1.93
CA ARG A 72 20.54 -9.58 2.68
C ARG A 72 20.79 -8.35 1.83
N ALA A 73 21.69 -8.43 0.84
CA ALA A 73 21.91 -7.36 -0.14
C ALA A 73 20.66 -7.11 -0.99
N ARG A 74 19.94 -8.16 -1.42
CA ARG A 74 18.67 -8.01 -2.15
C ARG A 74 17.60 -7.33 -1.28
N PHE A 75 17.47 -7.76 -0.03
CA PHE A 75 16.58 -7.09 0.92
C PHE A 75 16.90 -5.61 1.08
N LEU A 76 18.17 -5.26 1.30
CA LEU A 76 18.60 -3.87 1.50
C LEU A 76 18.44 -3.03 0.22
N MET A 77 18.54 -3.62 -0.96
CA MET A 77 18.18 -2.94 -2.22
C MET A 77 16.69 -2.59 -2.26
N GLY A 78 15.81 -3.50 -1.86
CA GLY A 78 14.38 -3.24 -1.69
C GLY A 78 14.11 -2.16 -0.64
N GLU A 79 14.81 -2.20 0.48
CA GLU A 79 14.73 -1.20 1.56
C GLU A 79 15.18 0.19 1.09
N ALA A 80 16.21 0.30 0.23
CA ALA A 80 16.62 1.56 -0.37
C ALA A 80 15.53 2.17 -1.26
N TYR A 81 14.85 1.35 -2.05
CA TYR A 81 13.69 1.81 -2.83
C TYR A 81 12.52 2.22 -1.92
N TYR A 82 12.25 1.45 -0.87
CA TYR A 82 11.17 1.76 0.09
C TYR A 82 11.40 3.09 0.78
N ARG A 83 12.61 3.36 1.30
CA ARG A 83 12.96 4.62 1.97
C ARG A 83 12.89 5.83 1.05
N GLU A 84 13.10 5.64 -0.24
CA GLU A 84 12.95 6.67 -1.28
C GLU A 84 11.50 6.80 -1.77
N ALA A 85 10.54 6.09 -1.14
CA ALA A 85 9.14 6.00 -1.54
C ALA A 85 8.92 5.50 -2.99
N GLN A 86 9.91 4.79 -3.57
CA GLN A 86 9.77 4.09 -4.84
C GLN A 86 9.17 2.68 -4.61
N PHE A 87 7.99 2.65 -3.99
CA PHE A 87 7.38 1.43 -3.47
C PHE A 87 7.23 0.32 -4.51
N ASP A 88 6.84 0.63 -5.75
CA ASP A 88 6.68 -0.38 -6.80
C ASP A 88 7.98 -1.11 -7.14
N LYS A 89 9.12 -0.41 -7.04
CA LYS A 89 10.44 -1.03 -7.24
C LYS A 89 10.84 -1.85 -6.01
N GLY A 90 10.57 -1.33 -4.80
CA GLY A 90 10.78 -2.06 -3.56
C GLY A 90 10.00 -3.37 -3.52
N ILE A 91 8.72 -3.34 -3.90
CA ILE A 91 7.85 -4.52 -4.02
C ILE A 91 8.50 -5.60 -4.89
N LYS A 92 9.00 -5.24 -6.08
CA LYS A 92 9.66 -6.20 -7.00
C LYS A 92 10.88 -6.87 -6.36
N GLU A 93 11.68 -6.12 -5.61
CA GLU A 93 12.86 -6.70 -4.94
C GLU A 93 12.46 -7.60 -3.76
N PHE A 94 11.43 -7.23 -2.99
CA PHE A 94 10.92 -8.07 -1.91
C PHE A 94 10.26 -9.34 -2.45
N GLU A 95 9.48 -9.27 -3.52
CA GLU A 95 8.91 -10.44 -4.20
C GLU A 95 10.00 -11.35 -4.77
N ALA A 96 11.03 -10.77 -5.39
CA ALA A 96 12.19 -11.52 -5.87
C ALA A 96 12.94 -12.19 -4.71
N PHE A 97 13.11 -11.49 -3.57
CA PHE A 97 13.68 -12.13 -2.38
C PHE A 97 12.86 -13.34 -1.94
N MET A 98 11.56 -13.19 -1.81
CA MET A 98 10.67 -14.28 -1.37
C MET A 98 10.68 -15.47 -2.34
N SER A 99 10.90 -15.22 -3.64
CA SER A 99 11.01 -16.25 -4.67
C SER A 99 12.34 -17.01 -4.61
N PHE A 100 13.45 -16.29 -4.44
CA PHE A 100 14.79 -16.89 -4.46
C PHE A 100 15.24 -17.45 -3.11
N TYR A 101 14.72 -16.92 -2.00
CA TYR A 101 15.19 -17.23 -0.65
C TYR A 101 14.02 -17.50 0.33
N PRO A 102 13.06 -18.39 0.00
CA PRO A 102 11.82 -18.55 0.81
C PRO A 102 12.08 -19.05 2.23
N GLY A 103 13.16 -19.81 2.45
CA GLY A 103 13.54 -20.33 3.77
C GLY A 103 14.57 -19.48 4.52
N ASN A 104 14.82 -18.24 4.09
CA ASN A 104 15.82 -17.40 4.73
C ASN A 104 15.33 -16.89 6.10
N PRO A 105 16.21 -16.80 7.11
CA PRO A 105 15.84 -16.33 8.46
C PRO A 105 15.19 -14.94 8.54
N ILE A 106 15.36 -14.08 7.54
CA ILE A 106 14.71 -12.75 7.50
C ILE A 106 13.49 -12.70 6.57
N ALA A 107 12.96 -13.83 6.14
CA ALA A 107 11.82 -13.86 5.22
C ALA A 107 10.55 -13.20 5.82
N ASP A 108 10.37 -13.32 7.14
CA ASP A 108 9.30 -12.64 7.88
C ASP A 108 9.42 -11.10 7.80
N LEU A 109 10.62 -10.55 7.99
CA LEU A 109 10.90 -9.13 7.82
C LEU A 109 10.61 -8.67 6.39
N VAL A 110 11.05 -9.46 5.39
CA VAL A 110 10.82 -9.12 3.97
C VAL A 110 9.33 -9.15 3.64
N GLN A 111 8.59 -10.15 4.14
CA GLN A 111 7.14 -10.23 3.98
C GLN A 111 6.44 -9.02 4.64
N TYR A 112 6.91 -8.58 5.80
CA TYR A 112 6.42 -7.38 6.46
C TYR A 112 6.69 -6.11 5.61
N ARG A 113 7.90 -5.94 5.08
CA ARG A 113 8.24 -4.80 4.20
C ARG A 113 7.46 -4.80 2.90
N LEU A 114 7.21 -5.96 2.33
CA LEU A 114 6.34 -6.12 1.16
C LEU A 114 4.91 -5.64 1.48
N ALA A 115 4.35 -6.07 2.61
CA ALA A 115 3.02 -5.63 3.06
C ALA A 115 2.98 -4.11 3.32
N MET A 116 3.98 -3.57 4.01
CA MET A 116 4.11 -2.14 4.28
C MET A 116 4.23 -1.31 3.00
N SER A 117 4.93 -1.82 1.98
CA SER A 117 5.05 -1.13 0.68
C SER A 117 3.70 -0.91 -0.01
N TYR A 118 2.75 -1.83 0.14
CA TYR A 118 1.36 -1.63 -0.31
C TYR A 118 0.58 -0.72 0.63
N TYR A 119 0.78 -0.87 1.95
CA TYR A 119 0.06 -0.13 2.97
C TYR A 119 0.34 1.38 2.89
N ASP A 120 1.60 1.78 2.73
CA ASP A 120 2.00 3.18 2.67
C ASP A 120 1.56 3.89 1.37
N GLN A 121 1.08 3.13 0.38
CA GLN A 121 0.47 3.63 -0.85
C GLN A 121 -1.07 3.69 -0.80
N MET A 122 -1.69 3.33 0.35
CA MET A 122 -3.16 3.35 0.47
C MET A 122 -3.72 4.73 0.14
N LYS A 123 -4.84 4.72 -0.58
CA LYS A 123 -5.51 5.95 -1.03
C LYS A 123 -6.64 6.37 -0.09
N PRO A 124 -7.10 7.63 -0.14
CA PRO A 124 -8.34 8.06 0.49
C PRO A 124 -9.53 7.17 0.09
N VAL A 125 -10.57 7.12 0.92
CA VAL A 125 -11.72 6.19 0.72
C VAL A 125 -12.50 6.45 -0.58
N GLU A 126 -12.45 7.66 -1.10
CA GLU A 126 -13.10 8.06 -2.36
C GLU A 126 -12.46 7.40 -3.58
N GLN A 127 -11.19 7.07 -3.47
CA GLN A 127 -10.39 6.50 -4.55
C GLN A 127 -10.41 4.97 -4.53
N ASP A 128 -9.73 4.37 -5.51
CA ASP A 128 -9.55 2.92 -5.60
C ASP A 128 -8.80 2.36 -4.39
N GLN A 129 -9.29 1.22 -3.87
CA GLN A 129 -8.73 0.53 -2.69
C GLN A 129 -7.96 -0.76 -3.05
N GLY A 130 -7.54 -0.93 -4.29
CA GLY A 130 -6.78 -2.10 -4.71
C GLY A 130 -5.47 -2.28 -3.93
N LEU A 131 -4.77 -1.18 -3.59
CA LEU A 131 -3.56 -1.23 -2.76
C LEU A 131 -3.87 -1.63 -1.31
N THR A 132 -4.99 -1.17 -0.74
CA THR A 132 -5.46 -1.59 0.59
C THR A 132 -5.74 -3.10 0.63
N GLN A 133 -6.38 -3.62 -0.42
CA GLN A 133 -6.65 -5.05 -0.55
C GLN A 133 -5.35 -5.87 -0.62
N LYS A 134 -4.38 -5.42 -1.42
CA LYS A 134 -3.05 -6.06 -1.51
C LYS A 134 -2.30 -6.03 -0.18
N ALA A 135 -2.32 -4.88 0.52
CA ALA A 135 -1.72 -4.77 1.84
C ALA A 135 -2.34 -5.79 2.82
N LEU A 136 -3.68 -5.85 2.85
CA LEU A 136 -4.43 -6.81 3.67
C LEU A 136 -4.01 -8.26 3.39
N GLU A 137 -3.89 -8.64 2.13
CA GLU A 137 -3.47 -9.98 1.71
C GLU A 137 -2.04 -10.30 2.18
N GLN A 138 -1.10 -9.37 2.00
CA GLN A 138 0.28 -9.58 2.41
C GLN A 138 0.45 -9.63 3.94
N PHE A 139 -0.29 -8.82 4.71
CA PHE A 139 -0.28 -8.91 6.17
C PHE A 139 -0.92 -10.22 6.67
N LYS A 140 -2.02 -10.66 6.06
CA LYS A 140 -2.63 -11.99 6.38
C LYS A 140 -1.66 -13.13 6.08
N LYS A 141 -0.93 -13.04 4.97
CA LYS A 141 0.11 -14.01 4.62
C LYS A 141 1.21 -14.04 5.69
N LEU A 142 1.70 -12.88 6.11
CA LEU A 142 2.69 -12.77 7.18
C LEU A 142 2.20 -13.45 8.48
N ALA A 143 1.01 -13.08 8.96
CA ALA A 143 0.45 -13.65 10.20
C ALA A 143 0.22 -15.16 10.13
N LYS A 144 -0.08 -15.70 8.95
CA LYS A 144 -0.31 -17.13 8.73
C LYS A 144 1.00 -17.92 8.61
N GLU A 145 1.95 -17.42 7.83
CA GLU A 145 3.18 -18.15 7.49
C GLU A 145 4.27 -17.98 8.56
N TYR A 146 4.23 -16.87 9.31
CA TYR A 146 5.24 -16.54 10.34
C TYR A 146 4.58 -16.15 11.67
N PRO A 147 3.77 -17.03 12.29
CA PRO A 147 2.98 -16.69 13.49
C PRO A 147 3.85 -16.30 14.70
N ASP A 148 5.08 -16.85 14.79
CA ASP A 148 6.02 -16.57 15.87
C ASP A 148 6.92 -15.35 15.60
N SER A 149 6.75 -14.68 14.45
CA SER A 149 7.50 -13.48 14.12
C SER A 149 7.11 -12.31 15.01
N ARG A 150 8.08 -11.50 15.40
CA ARG A 150 7.80 -10.22 16.08
C ARG A 150 6.92 -9.29 15.25
N TYR A 151 6.91 -9.44 13.93
CA TYR A 151 6.09 -8.65 13.02
C TYR A 151 4.64 -9.15 12.93
N ALA A 152 4.33 -10.37 13.41
CA ALA A 152 2.98 -10.94 13.35
C ALA A 152 1.97 -10.11 14.18
N THR A 153 2.36 -9.69 15.38
CA THR A 153 1.50 -8.86 16.24
C THR A 153 1.18 -7.51 15.58
N GLU A 154 2.18 -6.87 15.00
CA GLU A 154 1.97 -5.60 14.28
C GLU A 154 1.10 -5.81 13.04
N ALA A 155 1.32 -6.91 12.31
CA ALA A 155 0.51 -7.27 11.14
C ALA A 155 -0.98 -7.43 11.49
N LEU A 156 -1.33 -7.99 12.64
CA LEU A 156 -2.73 -8.08 13.08
C LEU A 156 -3.38 -6.70 13.23
N GLY A 157 -2.69 -5.74 13.80
CA GLY A 157 -3.17 -4.35 13.88
C GLY A 157 -3.35 -3.72 12.49
N LYS A 158 -2.40 -3.95 11.57
CA LYS A 158 -2.50 -3.46 10.18
C LYS A 158 -3.63 -4.15 9.41
N ILE A 159 -3.90 -5.42 9.65
CA ILE A 159 -5.03 -6.15 9.08
C ILE A 159 -6.35 -5.45 9.45
N GLU A 160 -6.54 -5.12 10.74
CA GLU A 160 -7.76 -4.43 11.18
C GLU A 160 -7.88 -3.03 10.57
N MET A 161 -6.78 -2.29 10.44
CA MET A 161 -6.78 -0.99 9.75
C MET A 161 -7.17 -1.10 8.28
N CYS A 162 -6.64 -2.10 7.55
CA CYS A 162 -7.01 -2.35 6.15
C CYS A 162 -8.48 -2.75 6.02
N ARG A 163 -8.98 -3.66 6.90
CA ARG A 163 -10.39 -4.06 6.93
C ARG A 163 -11.31 -2.89 7.19
N GLY A 164 -10.96 -2.04 8.16
CA GLY A 164 -11.68 -0.80 8.46
C GLY A 164 -11.73 0.14 7.26
N ARG A 165 -10.61 0.33 6.53
CA ARG A 165 -10.56 1.17 5.33
C ARG A 165 -11.44 0.63 4.20
N LEU A 166 -11.44 -0.68 3.97
CA LEU A 166 -12.29 -1.32 2.97
C LEU A 166 -13.78 -1.19 3.36
N ALA A 167 -14.12 -1.39 4.63
CA ALA A 167 -15.48 -1.17 5.12
C ALA A 167 -15.92 0.29 4.97
N GLN A 168 -15.05 1.27 5.26
CA GLN A 168 -15.32 2.69 5.04
C GLN A 168 -15.59 2.99 3.56
N LYS A 169 -14.87 2.35 2.63
CA LYS A 169 -15.14 2.47 1.19
C LYS A 169 -16.55 2.00 0.84
N GLU A 170 -16.97 0.85 1.33
CA GLU A 170 -18.31 0.32 1.09
C GLU A 170 -19.40 1.24 1.68
N LEU A 171 -19.19 1.77 2.89
CA LEU A 171 -20.09 2.74 3.50
C LEU A 171 -20.16 4.04 2.70
N TRP A 172 -19.03 4.54 2.23
CA TRP A 172 -18.97 5.74 1.37
C TRP A 172 -19.77 5.53 0.07
N VAL A 173 -19.62 4.37 -0.58
CA VAL A 173 -20.37 4.03 -1.80
C VAL A 173 -21.88 3.93 -1.51
N ALA A 174 -22.25 3.30 -0.37
CA ALA A 174 -23.64 3.20 0.06
C ALA A 174 -24.25 4.59 0.28
N SER A 175 -23.52 5.48 0.96
CA SER A 175 -23.92 6.86 1.22
C SER A 175 -24.09 7.66 -0.07
N TYR A 176 -23.20 7.48 -1.03
CA TYR A 176 -23.32 8.08 -2.34
C TYR A 176 -24.59 7.63 -3.07
N TYR A 177 -24.89 6.32 -3.09
CA TYR A 177 -26.13 5.80 -3.68
C TYR A 177 -27.38 6.36 -3.00
N ALA A 178 -27.37 6.41 -1.65
CA ALA A 178 -28.49 6.96 -0.90
C ALA A 178 -28.71 8.47 -1.24
N LYS A 179 -27.62 9.24 -1.36
CA LYS A 179 -27.68 10.65 -1.75
C LYS A 179 -28.25 10.86 -3.16
N GLN A 180 -28.00 9.93 -4.08
CA GLN A 180 -28.59 9.92 -5.43
C GLN A 180 -30.04 9.39 -5.46
N GLY A 181 -30.65 9.09 -4.33
CA GLY A 181 -31.99 8.51 -4.24
C GLY A 181 -32.07 7.01 -4.54
N ASN A 182 -30.95 6.36 -4.84
CA ASN A 182 -30.90 4.92 -5.05
C ASN A 182 -30.80 4.16 -3.73
N LEU A 183 -31.91 4.16 -2.97
CA LEU A 183 -31.97 3.55 -1.63
C LEU A 183 -31.81 2.02 -1.68
N VAL A 184 -32.30 1.38 -2.74
CA VAL A 184 -32.12 -0.08 -2.96
C VAL A 184 -30.64 -0.43 -3.12
N GLY A 185 -29.94 0.33 -3.98
CA GLY A 185 -28.50 0.12 -4.18
C GLY A 185 -27.69 0.40 -2.90
N ALA A 186 -28.07 1.44 -2.15
CA ALA A 186 -27.43 1.74 -0.85
C ALA A 186 -27.56 0.56 0.13
N ARG A 187 -28.76 -0.01 0.28
CA ARG A 187 -28.98 -1.16 1.14
C ARG A 187 -28.21 -2.39 0.73
N GLN A 188 -28.13 -2.69 -0.57
CA GLN A 188 -27.33 -3.80 -1.06
C GLN A 188 -25.85 -3.64 -0.69
N ARG A 189 -25.29 -2.41 -0.80
CA ARG A 189 -23.92 -2.12 -0.38
C ARG A 189 -23.74 -2.30 1.13
N ILE A 190 -24.67 -1.79 1.94
CA ILE A 190 -24.63 -1.98 3.40
C ILE A 190 -24.72 -3.46 3.76
N GLN A 191 -25.57 -4.24 3.09
CA GLN A 191 -25.67 -5.68 3.33
C GLN A 191 -24.34 -6.39 3.01
N GLY A 192 -23.67 -6.04 1.91
CA GLY A 192 -22.33 -6.52 1.58
C GLY A 192 -21.32 -6.16 2.66
N LEU A 193 -21.30 -4.90 3.11
CA LEU A 193 -20.43 -4.44 4.20
C LEU A 193 -20.62 -5.25 5.48
N LEU A 194 -21.87 -5.44 5.91
CA LEU A 194 -22.19 -6.17 7.14
C LEU A 194 -21.80 -7.65 7.05
N LYS A 195 -21.81 -8.23 5.85
CA LYS A 195 -21.37 -9.61 5.60
C LYS A 195 -19.85 -9.75 5.56
N ASP A 196 -19.18 -8.90 4.75
CA ASP A 196 -17.78 -9.11 4.38
C ASP A 196 -16.82 -8.41 5.36
N HIS A 197 -17.32 -7.40 6.10
CA HIS A 197 -16.56 -6.60 7.05
C HIS A 197 -17.15 -6.59 8.46
N ALA A 198 -17.85 -7.68 8.84
CA ALA A 198 -18.37 -7.87 10.19
C ALA A 198 -17.25 -7.67 11.24
N GLY A 199 -17.58 -7.03 12.36
CA GLY A 199 -16.64 -6.76 13.44
C GLY A 199 -15.74 -5.54 13.25
N THR A 200 -15.84 -4.81 12.13
CA THR A 200 -15.15 -3.53 11.99
C THR A 200 -15.89 -2.41 12.73
N LEU A 201 -15.14 -1.36 13.11
CA LEU A 201 -15.71 -0.18 13.80
C LEU A 201 -16.71 0.62 12.93
N VAL A 202 -16.81 0.28 11.64
CA VAL A 202 -17.74 0.92 10.68
C VAL A 202 -19.15 0.33 10.75
N VAL A 203 -19.29 -0.89 11.31
CA VAL A 203 -20.58 -1.61 11.37
C VAL A 203 -21.70 -0.81 12.04
N PRO A 204 -21.51 -0.18 13.22
CA PRO A 204 -22.58 0.62 13.86
C PRO A 204 -23.08 1.75 12.97
N GLU A 205 -22.17 2.44 12.28
CA GLU A 205 -22.52 3.53 11.36
C GLU A 205 -23.30 3.04 10.14
N ALA A 206 -22.90 1.91 9.58
CA ALA A 206 -23.59 1.27 8.45
C ALA A 206 -25.01 0.81 8.85
N LEU A 207 -25.16 0.24 10.05
CA LEU A 207 -26.48 -0.15 10.59
C LEU A 207 -27.38 1.07 10.77
N TYR A 208 -26.84 2.18 11.31
CA TYR A 208 -27.60 3.40 11.49
C TYR A 208 -28.09 3.97 10.15
N LEU A 209 -27.19 4.06 9.14
CA LEU A 209 -27.58 4.47 7.80
C LEU A 209 -28.67 3.56 7.22
N ARG A 210 -28.57 2.24 7.39
CA ARG A 210 -29.60 1.30 6.92
C ARG A 210 -30.95 1.59 7.57
N ALA A 211 -30.96 1.80 8.90
CA ALA A 211 -32.20 2.08 9.62
C ALA A 211 -32.86 3.40 9.14
N GLU A 212 -32.09 4.47 8.94
CA GLU A 212 -32.63 5.73 8.41
C GLU A 212 -33.14 5.60 6.97
N ILE A 213 -32.51 4.77 6.13
CA ILE A 213 -33.03 4.43 4.80
C ILE A 213 -34.35 3.68 4.93
N ASP A 214 -34.45 2.71 5.85
CA ASP A 214 -35.67 1.93 6.09
C ASP A 214 -36.82 2.84 6.59
N VAL A 215 -36.54 3.81 7.47
CA VAL A 215 -37.52 4.85 7.88
C VAL A 215 -38.01 5.64 6.66
N GLN A 216 -37.11 6.10 5.82
CA GLN A 216 -37.47 6.92 4.64
C GLN A 216 -38.33 6.14 3.64
N GLU A 217 -38.14 4.83 3.51
CA GLU A 217 -38.94 3.97 2.63
C GLU A 217 -40.21 3.42 3.32
N GLY A 218 -40.53 3.83 4.54
CA GLY A 218 -41.70 3.39 5.29
C GLY A 218 -41.62 1.96 5.83
N ARG A 219 -40.42 1.36 5.86
CA ARG A 219 -40.16 0.03 6.47
C ARG A 219 -39.88 0.18 7.95
N THR A 220 -40.90 0.59 8.68
CA THR A 220 -40.81 0.99 10.08
C THR A 220 -40.36 -0.15 10.99
N GLU A 221 -40.86 -1.37 10.77
CA GLU A 221 -40.54 -2.54 11.58
C GLU A 221 -39.05 -2.91 11.49
N GLU A 222 -38.49 -2.91 10.26
CA GLU A 222 -37.08 -3.19 10.02
C GLU A 222 -36.20 -2.09 10.62
N ALA A 223 -36.61 -0.84 10.51
CA ALA A 223 -35.89 0.28 11.10
C ALA A 223 -35.84 0.16 12.63
N VAL A 224 -36.99 -0.08 13.30
CA VAL A 224 -37.08 -0.28 14.76
C VAL A 224 -36.20 -1.44 15.19
N LYS A 225 -36.25 -2.56 14.50
CA LYS A 225 -35.41 -3.72 14.80
C LYS A 225 -33.92 -3.37 14.74
N THR A 226 -33.51 -2.60 13.73
CA THR A 226 -32.11 -2.20 13.57
C THR A 226 -31.68 -1.18 14.61
N PHE A 227 -32.54 -0.20 14.97
CA PHE A 227 -32.24 0.75 16.04
C PHE A 227 -32.17 0.06 17.42
N ARG A 228 -33.01 -0.94 17.71
CA ARG A 228 -32.90 -1.75 18.93
C ARG A 228 -31.57 -2.51 18.96
N GLN A 229 -31.21 -3.18 17.87
CA GLN A 229 -29.93 -3.86 17.76
C GLN A 229 -28.76 -2.89 18.06
N LEU A 230 -28.77 -1.69 17.49
CA LEU A 230 -27.75 -0.66 17.75
C LEU A 230 -27.73 -0.23 19.21
N ALA A 231 -28.89 0.02 19.81
CA ALA A 231 -29.00 0.44 21.21
C ALA A 231 -28.48 -0.65 22.16
N ASP A 232 -28.74 -1.92 21.87
CA ASP A 232 -28.36 -3.04 22.72
C ASP A 232 -26.88 -3.44 22.54
N GLU A 233 -26.43 -3.66 21.28
CA GLU A 233 -25.12 -4.22 20.99
C GLU A 233 -24.02 -3.16 20.91
N TYR A 234 -24.38 -1.89 20.58
CA TYR A 234 -23.43 -0.81 20.29
C TYR A 234 -23.69 0.45 21.14
N SER A 235 -24.31 0.32 22.31
CA SER A 235 -24.67 1.43 23.23
C SER A 235 -23.47 2.33 23.59
N TYR A 236 -22.26 1.80 23.60
CA TYR A 236 -21.02 2.52 23.87
C TYR A 236 -20.56 3.42 22.69
N THR A 237 -21.19 3.29 21.51
CA THR A 237 -20.88 4.11 20.32
C THR A 237 -21.82 5.32 20.23
N GLU A 238 -21.42 6.33 19.45
CA GLU A 238 -22.30 7.44 19.08
C GLU A 238 -23.59 6.93 18.39
N TRP A 239 -23.47 5.93 17.50
CA TRP A 239 -24.58 5.38 16.74
C TRP A 239 -25.59 4.62 17.59
N GLY A 240 -25.12 3.92 18.61
CA GLY A 240 -25.99 3.29 19.59
C GLY A 240 -26.79 4.30 20.41
N ARG A 241 -26.16 5.38 20.87
CA ARG A 241 -26.86 6.46 21.59
C ARG A 241 -27.91 7.15 20.71
N ARG A 242 -27.54 7.49 19.46
CA ARG A 242 -28.49 8.07 18.47
C ARG A 242 -29.64 7.12 18.16
N ALA A 243 -29.37 5.82 18.08
CA ALA A 243 -30.40 4.82 17.86
C ALA A 243 -31.40 4.77 19.02
N THR A 244 -30.92 4.93 20.27
CA THR A 244 -31.81 5.01 21.46
C THR A 244 -32.71 6.25 21.39
N GLU A 245 -32.19 7.40 20.96
CA GLU A 245 -32.97 8.63 20.76
C GLU A 245 -34.02 8.51 19.66
N ARG A 246 -33.75 7.69 18.64
CA ARG A 246 -34.68 7.42 17.50
C ARG A 246 -35.79 6.44 17.87
N LEU A 247 -35.62 5.63 18.92
CA LEU A 247 -36.65 4.72 19.38
C LEU A 247 -37.73 5.51 20.16
N PRO A 248 -38.99 5.50 19.72
CA PRO A 248 -40.06 6.21 20.47
C PRO A 248 -40.23 5.62 21.84
N GLU A 249 -40.56 6.44 22.83
CA GLU A 249 -40.92 5.98 24.20
C GLU A 249 -42.05 4.94 24.16
N THR A 250 -42.88 4.99 23.11
CA THR A 250 -44.00 4.07 22.87
C THR A 250 -43.60 2.75 22.20
N ALA A 251 -42.37 2.61 21.72
CA ALA A 251 -41.86 1.32 21.21
C ALA A 251 -41.81 0.22 22.28
N GLN A 252 -41.87 0.62 23.57
CA GLN A 252 -42.08 -0.30 24.68
C GLN A 252 -43.53 -0.80 24.77
N ALA A 253 -44.49 -0.15 24.07
CA ALA A 253 -45.95 -0.40 24.13
C ALA A 253 -46.55 -0.98 22.85
N GLY A 254 -45.76 -1.46 21.85
CA GLY A 254 -46.29 -2.22 20.70
C GLY A 254 -46.88 -1.40 19.53
N THR A 255 -46.79 -0.05 19.55
CA THR A 255 -47.20 0.77 18.40
C THR A 255 -45.96 1.46 17.76
N ASP A 256 -45.20 0.68 17.04
CA ASP A 256 -43.90 1.05 16.54
C ASP A 256 -43.99 1.89 15.25
N GLN A 257 -44.27 3.20 15.38
CA GLN A 257 -44.19 4.12 14.24
C GLN A 257 -43.05 5.13 14.45
N ILE A 258 -41.92 4.91 13.80
CA ILE A 258 -40.89 5.94 13.64
C ILE A 258 -41.22 6.75 12.38
N LYS A 259 -41.39 8.09 12.57
CA LYS A 259 -41.61 8.98 11.42
C LYS A 259 -40.29 9.44 10.82
N PRO A 260 -40.21 9.61 9.50
CA PRO A 260 -39.09 10.29 8.86
C PRO A 260 -38.97 11.71 9.41
N GLU A 261 -37.79 12.05 9.92
CA GLU A 261 -37.51 13.43 10.33
C GLU A 261 -36.82 14.17 9.16
N PRO A 262 -37.33 15.33 8.77
CA PRO A 262 -36.72 16.10 7.68
C PRO A 262 -35.25 16.40 7.95
N GLY A 263 -34.40 16.10 6.98
CA GLY A 263 -32.97 16.42 7.00
C GLY A 263 -32.07 15.47 7.80
N VAL A 264 -32.61 14.49 8.57
CA VAL A 264 -31.76 13.55 9.33
C VAL A 264 -30.90 12.69 8.40
N LEU A 265 -31.51 12.07 7.41
CA LEU A 265 -30.78 11.26 6.43
C LEU A 265 -29.81 12.13 5.59
N GLU A 266 -30.25 13.31 5.16
CA GLU A 266 -29.41 14.22 4.40
C GLU A 266 -28.19 14.70 5.21
N GLY A 267 -28.40 15.09 6.48
CA GLY A 267 -27.33 15.47 7.39
C GLY A 267 -26.33 14.33 7.62
N LEU A 268 -26.84 13.09 7.79
CA LEU A 268 -26.00 11.88 7.89
C LEU A 268 -25.17 11.65 6.61
N LEU A 269 -25.80 11.73 5.43
CA LEU A 269 -25.12 11.53 4.16
C LEU A 269 -24.05 12.59 3.90
N ASN A 270 -24.31 13.84 4.24
CA ASN A 270 -23.33 14.92 4.13
C ASN A 270 -22.12 14.66 5.05
N ARG A 271 -22.34 14.19 6.27
CA ARG A 271 -21.26 13.80 7.18
C ARG A 271 -20.43 12.65 6.63
N LEU A 272 -21.07 11.57 6.13
CA LEU A 272 -20.41 10.39 5.59
C LEU A 272 -19.60 10.67 4.32
N LEU A 273 -20.04 11.60 3.49
CA LEU A 273 -19.41 11.88 2.20
C LEU A 273 -18.37 13.00 2.28
N TYR A 274 -18.49 13.96 3.21
CA TYR A 274 -17.71 15.20 3.19
C TYR A 274 -17.00 15.53 4.52
N ALA A 275 -17.21 14.77 5.62
CA ALA A 275 -16.44 14.93 6.84
C ALA A 275 -15.00 14.48 6.58
N ARG A 276 -14.06 15.40 6.67
CA ARG A 276 -12.61 15.18 6.60
C ARG A 276 -12.02 15.08 7.99
#